data_9479005ed70756b02154c3847e2f11b1
#
_entry.id   9479005ed70756b02154c3847e2f11b1
#
_cell.length_a   1.000
_cell.length_b   1.000
_cell.length_c   1.000
_cell.angle_alpha   90.00
_cell.angle_beta   90.00
_cell.angle_gamma   90.00
#
_symmetry.space_group_name_H-M   'P 1'
#
loop_
_entity.id
_entity.type
_entity.pdbx_description
1 polymer ?
#
loop_
_entity_poly.entity_id
_entity_poly.type
_entity_poly.pdbx_seq_one_letter_code
_entity_poly.pdbx_strand_id
1 'polypeptide(L)'
;RYPSVDTRRLFGYLAGYPFSPEMLRRLKSEKVDLLHSHCPVMSTILARSIRDVVDAPLVFTYHTKFDVDVAKLIRGRLLQESALYLLAANISACDEVWVVSHGAGENLRSIGYQGDYHVMENGVDMPRGRVSEADIAAATVGYDLPEGVPVFLFVGRMMWYKGLRII
;
A
#
# COMPACT_ATOMS: atom_id res chain seq x y z
N ARG A 1 -11.29 -14.64 -10.65
CA ARG A 1 -10.76 -13.30 -10.90
C ARG A 1 -11.59 -12.31 -10.08
N TYR A 2 -10.97 -11.41 -9.33
CA TYR A 2 -11.69 -10.45 -8.49
C TYR A 2 -12.40 -9.41 -9.37
N PRO A 3 -13.71 -9.16 -9.16
CA PRO A 3 -14.43 -8.11 -9.88
C PRO A 3 -13.79 -6.74 -9.60
N SER A 4 -13.52 -5.99 -10.65
CA SER A 4 -12.84 -4.69 -10.53
C SER A 4 -13.43 -3.66 -11.47
N VAL A 5 -13.36 -2.40 -11.04
CA VAL A 5 -13.71 -1.22 -11.84
C VAL A 5 -12.44 -0.64 -12.45
N ASP A 6 -12.51 -0.22 -13.71
CA ASP A 6 -11.36 0.40 -14.36
C ASP A 6 -11.18 1.84 -13.89
N THR A 7 -10.23 2.02 -13.00
CA THR A 7 -9.82 3.33 -12.46
C THR A 7 -8.42 3.75 -12.92
N ARG A 8 -7.87 3.08 -13.95
CA ARG A 8 -6.48 3.32 -14.41
C ARG A 8 -6.23 4.76 -14.84
N ARG A 9 -7.24 5.45 -15.38
CA ARG A 9 -7.11 6.87 -15.77
C ARG A 9 -6.94 7.81 -14.56
N LEU A 10 -7.46 7.43 -13.40
CA LEU A 10 -7.42 8.25 -12.18
C LEU A 10 -6.28 7.83 -11.24
N PHE A 11 -6.10 6.53 -11.05
CA PHE A 11 -5.21 5.97 -10.04
C PHE A 11 -4.06 5.13 -10.62
N GLY A 12 -4.07 4.86 -11.93
CA GLY A 12 -3.08 4.00 -12.58
C GLY A 12 -3.27 2.49 -12.37
N TYR A 13 -4.38 2.07 -11.71
CA TYR A 13 -4.69 0.67 -11.42
C TYR A 13 -6.19 0.38 -11.48
N LEU A 14 -6.54 -0.91 -11.42
CA LEU A 14 -7.93 -1.37 -11.29
C LEU A 14 -8.34 -1.34 -9.82
N ALA A 15 -9.47 -0.71 -9.50
CA ALA A 15 -10.05 -0.77 -8.16
C ALA A 15 -10.95 -2.00 -8.02
N GLY A 16 -10.76 -2.78 -6.95
CA GLY A 16 -11.64 -3.90 -6.62
C GLY A 16 -13.05 -3.42 -6.27
N TYR A 17 -14.08 -4.21 -6.63
CA TYR A 17 -15.45 -3.92 -6.25
C TYR A 17 -15.79 -4.58 -4.89
N PRO A 18 -16.04 -3.82 -3.81
CA PRO A 18 -16.11 -4.36 -2.46
C PRO A 18 -17.39 -5.14 -2.16
N PHE A 19 -18.43 -5.02 -3.00
CA PHE A 19 -19.75 -5.59 -2.77
C PHE A 19 -20.12 -6.72 -3.73
N SER A 20 -19.13 -7.57 -4.11
CA SER A 20 -19.39 -8.72 -4.99
C SER A 20 -20.06 -9.87 -4.24
N PRO A 21 -21.33 -10.23 -4.55
CA PRO A 21 -22.00 -11.36 -3.89
C PRO A 21 -21.32 -12.70 -4.14
N GLU A 22 -20.67 -12.87 -5.29
CA GLU A 22 -19.91 -14.07 -5.63
C GLU A 22 -18.67 -14.20 -4.74
N MET A 23 -17.91 -13.11 -4.59
CA MET A 23 -16.73 -13.07 -3.73
C MET A 23 -17.10 -13.31 -2.27
N LEU A 24 -18.17 -12.69 -1.79
CA LEU A 24 -18.69 -12.90 -0.43
C LEU A 24 -19.06 -14.36 -0.19
N ARG A 25 -19.77 -15.00 -1.13
CA ARG A 25 -20.11 -16.43 -1.03
C ARG A 25 -18.88 -17.31 -0.99
N ARG A 26 -17.90 -17.03 -1.84
CA ARG A 26 -16.64 -17.79 -1.88
C ARG A 26 -15.86 -17.65 -0.57
N LEU A 27 -15.69 -16.44 -0.06
CA LEU A 27 -14.99 -16.21 1.20
C LEU A 27 -15.68 -16.87 2.40
N LYS A 28 -17.01 -16.95 2.39
CA LYS A 28 -17.78 -17.69 3.40
C LYS A 28 -17.54 -19.20 3.37
N SER A 29 -17.19 -19.77 2.23
CA SER A 29 -16.90 -21.19 2.09
C SER A 29 -15.44 -21.56 2.38
N GLU A 30 -14.56 -20.58 2.47
CA GLU A 30 -13.15 -20.78 2.79
C GLU A 30 -12.92 -20.67 4.30
N LYS A 31 -11.98 -21.45 4.81
CA LYS A 31 -11.49 -21.27 6.19
C LYS A 31 -10.54 -20.08 6.22
N VAL A 32 -10.98 -18.99 6.82
CA VAL A 32 -10.21 -17.75 6.92
C VAL A 32 -9.82 -17.53 8.38
N ASP A 33 -8.53 -17.56 8.68
CA ASP A 33 -8.01 -17.35 10.04
C ASP A 33 -7.62 -15.89 10.29
N LEU A 34 -7.39 -15.11 9.22
CA LEU A 34 -7.00 -13.69 9.28
C LEU A 34 -7.43 -12.96 8.01
N LEU A 35 -7.94 -11.76 8.16
CA LEU A 35 -8.15 -10.80 7.08
C LEU A 35 -7.06 -9.74 7.14
N HIS A 36 -6.32 -9.55 6.04
CA HIS A 36 -5.29 -8.51 5.97
C HIS A 36 -5.54 -7.58 4.79
N SER A 37 -5.75 -6.31 5.07
CA SER A 37 -6.02 -5.28 4.07
C SER A 37 -4.87 -4.27 3.95
N HIS A 38 -4.60 -3.84 2.71
CA HIS A 38 -3.58 -2.84 2.38
C HIS A 38 -4.15 -1.60 1.66
N CYS A 39 -5.43 -1.63 1.30
CA CYS A 39 -6.12 -0.49 0.70
C CYS A 39 -7.22 0.00 1.66
N PRO A 40 -7.16 1.25 2.15
CA PRO A 40 -8.06 1.74 3.20
C PRO A 40 -9.50 1.96 2.72
N VAL A 41 -9.79 1.80 1.45
CA VAL A 41 -11.12 1.96 0.88
C VAL A 41 -11.68 0.59 0.49
N MET A 42 -11.41 0.11 -0.73
CA MET A 42 -12.12 -1.02 -1.33
C MET A 42 -11.91 -2.34 -0.59
N SER A 43 -10.66 -2.74 -0.34
CA SER A 43 -10.41 -4.01 0.34
C SER A 43 -10.75 -3.99 1.83
N THR A 44 -10.58 -2.85 2.50
CA THR A 44 -10.97 -2.72 3.91
C THR A 44 -12.48 -2.74 4.08
N ILE A 45 -13.26 -2.07 3.20
CA ILE A 45 -14.73 -2.15 3.20
C ILE A 45 -15.19 -3.60 3.00
N LEU A 46 -14.62 -4.31 2.02
CA LEU A 46 -14.91 -5.72 1.79
C LEU A 46 -14.58 -6.56 3.03
N ALA A 47 -13.37 -6.43 3.56
CA ALA A 47 -12.92 -7.19 4.72
C ALA A 47 -13.82 -6.95 5.94
N ARG A 48 -14.22 -5.71 6.22
CA ARG A 48 -15.18 -5.36 7.27
C ARG A 48 -16.56 -5.96 7.06
N SER A 49 -17.01 -6.06 5.81
CA SER A 49 -18.33 -6.63 5.50
C SER A 49 -18.41 -8.16 5.68
N ILE A 50 -17.25 -8.82 5.73
CA ILE A 50 -17.18 -10.28 5.87
C ILE A 50 -16.61 -10.76 7.19
N ARG A 51 -15.91 -9.91 7.96
CA ARG A 51 -15.17 -10.32 9.18
C ARG A 51 -16.04 -11.07 10.19
N ASP A 52 -17.25 -10.57 10.46
CA ASP A 52 -18.18 -11.19 11.40
C ASP A 52 -18.76 -12.51 10.87
N VAL A 53 -18.74 -12.70 9.56
CA VAL A 53 -19.24 -13.92 8.91
C VAL A 53 -18.20 -15.02 8.89
N VAL A 54 -16.92 -14.66 8.75
CA VAL A 54 -15.81 -15.62 8.75
C VAL A 54 -15.19 -15.78 10.14
N ASP A 55 -15.61 -14.97 11.11
CA ASP A 55 -15.10 -14.94 12.49
C ASP A 55 -13.57 -14.82 12.53
N ALA A 56 -13.04 -13.85 11.77
CA ALA A 56 -11.61 -13.63 11.62
C ALA A 56 -11.23 -12.18 11.96
N PRO A 57 -10.10 -11.94 12.65
CA PRO A 57 -9.60 -10.60 12.92
C PRO A 57 -9.19 -9.91 11.61
N LEU A 58 -9.32 -8.58 11.60
CA LEU A 58 -8.96 -7.72 10.47
C LEU A 58 -7.76 -6.85 10.81
N VAL A 59 -6.65 -7.08 10.13
CA VAL A 59 -5.44 -6.26 10.19
C VAL A 59 -5.39 -5.33 8.99
N PHE A 60 -4.92 -4.11 9.21
CA PHE A 60 -4.68 -3.14 8.15
C PHE A 60 -3.23 -2.67 8.15
N THR A 61 -2.56 -2.64 6.97
CA THR A 61 -1.23 -2.04 6.83
C THR A 61 -1.28 -0.74 6.04
N TYR A 62 -0.80 0.34 6.65
CA TYR A 62 -0.71 1.67 6.06
C TYR A 62 0.63 1.85 5.33
N HIS A 63 0.61 1.88 3.99
CA HIS A 63 1.81 1.97 3.15
C HIS A 63 2.07 3.35 2.55
N THR A 64 1.03 4.17 2.40
CA THR A 64 1.08 5.35 1.52
C THR A 64 0.43 6.56 2.18
N LYS A 65 0.97 7.73 1.91
CA LYS A 65 0.39 9.01 2.32
C LYS A 65 -0.84 9.35 1.48
N PHE A 66 -2.02 9.01 1.97
CA PHE A 66 -3.28 9.23 1.27
C PHE A 66 -3.72 10.70 1.19
N ASP A 67 -3.25 11.56 2.09
CA ASP A 67 -3.46 13.01 2.06
C ASP A 67 -3.00 13.62 0.72
N VAL A 68 -1.86 13.18 0.18
CA VAL A 68 -1.33 13.62 -1.11
C VAL A 68 -2.25 13.19 -2.26
N ASP A 69 -2.77 11.96 -2.22
CA ASP A 69 -3.63 11.44 -3.28
C ASP A 69 -5.03 12.06 -3.21
N VAL A 70 -5.58 12.26 -2.01
CA VAL A 70 -6.85 12.96 -1.79
C VAL A 70 -6.76 14.41 -2.27
N ALA A 71 -5.66 15.12 -1.95
CA ALA A 71 -5.47 16.50 -2.39
C ALA A 71 -5.40 16.65 -3.93
N LYS A 72 -4.91 15.65 -4.64
CA LYS A 72 -4.88 15.65 -6.12
C LYS A 72 -6.24 15.37 -6.75
N LEU A 73 -7.04 14.52 -6.13
CA LEU A 73 -8.29 14.02 -6.71
C LEU A 73 -9.50 14.85 -6.34
N ILE A 74 -9.50 15.43 -5.13
CA ILE A 74 -10.64 16.15 -4.57
C ILE A 74 -10.30 17.64 -4.51
N ARG A 75 -11.16 18.45 -5.13
CA ARG A 75 -11.06 19.90 -5.04
C ARG A 75 -11.90 20.41 -3.86
N GLY A 76 -11.32 21.30 -3.07
CA GLY A 76 -11.98 21.92 -1.93
C GLY A 76 -11.59 21.28 -0.60
N ARG A 77 -11.12 22.12 0.31
CA ARG A 77 -10.55 21.72 1.62
C ARG A 77 -11.53 20.91 2.47
N LEU A 78 -12.78 21.33 2.55
CA LEU A 78 -13.81 20.65 3.35
C LEU A 78 -14.07 19.22 2.86
N LEU A 79 -14.10 19.02 1.53
CA LEU A 79 -14.28 17.69 0.93
C LEU A 79 -13.06 16.80 1.16
N GLN A 80 -11.84 17.36 1.10
CA GLN A 80 -10.62 16.65 1.40
C GLN A 80 -10.59 16.18 2.85
N GLU A 81 -10.88 17.07 3.80
CA GLU A 81 -10.96 16.78 5.23
C GLU A 81 -12.01 15.69 5.51
N SER A 82 -13.18 15.76 4.88
CA SER A 82 -14.22 14.75 5.00
C SER A 82 -13.77 13.39 4.46
N ALA A 83 -13.10 13.36 3.31
CA ALA A 83 -12.58 12.13 2.71
C ALA A 83 -11.48 11.50 3.59
N LEU A 84 -10.56 12.28 4.13
CA LEU A 84 -9.52 11.82 5.05
C LEU A 84 -10.12 11.30 6.36
N TYR A 85 -11.13 11.98 6.90
CA TYR A 85 -11.85 11.52 8.09
C TYR A 85 -12.52 10.16 7.85
N LEU A 86 -13.23 9.98 6.73
CA LEU A 86 -13.85 8.71 6.39
C LEU A 86 -12.82 7.59 6.18
N LEU A 87 -11.67 7.92 5.61
CA LEU A 87 -10.56 7.00 5.44
C LEU A 87 -9.99 6.57 6.79
N ALA A 88 -9.71 7.52 7.70
CA ALA A 88 -9.24 7.24 9.04
C ALA A 88 -10.27 6.42 9.84
N ALA A 89 -11.56 6.74 9.74
CA ALA A 89 -12.64 6.00 10.37
C ALA A 89 -12.72 4.55 9.87
N ASN A 90 -12.51 4.34 8.57
CA ASN A 90 -12.49 2.99 7.99
C ASN A 90 -11.29 2.16 8.49
N ILE A 91 -10.12 2.78 8.64
CA ILE A 91 -8.92 2.16 9.23
C ILE A 91 -9.16 1.86 10.72
N SER A 92 -9.76 2.79 11.47
CA SER A 92 -10.06 2.62 12.90
C SER A 92 -11.03 1.47 13.21
N ALA A 93 -11.74 0.99 12.21
CA ALA A 93 -12.63 -0.16 12.35
C ALA A 93 -11.91 -1.52 12.21
N CYS A 94 -10.60 -1.53 11.95
CA CYS A 94 -9.77 -2.73 11.96
C CYS A 94 -9.37 -3.08 13.39
N ASP A 95 -9.13 -4.36 13.66
CA ASP A 95 -8.74 -4.84 14.99
C ASP A 95 -7.30 -4.48 15.31
N GLU A 96 -6.45 -4.43 14.28
CA GLU A 96 -5.05 -4.06 14.41
C GLU A 96 -4.60 -3.22 13.21
N VAL A 97 -3.76 -2.22 13.47
CA VAL A 97 -3.22 -1.33 12.44
C VAL A 97 -1.71 -1.34 12.48
N TRP A 98 -1.11 -1.62 11.32
CA TRP A 98 0.33 -1.59 11.11
C TRP A 98 0.72 -0.42 10.22
N VAL A 99 1.88 0.15 10.48
CA VAL A 99 2.48 1.20 9.66
C VAL A 99 3.89 0.78 9.26
N VAL A 100 4.31 1.07 8.03
CA VAL A 100 5.60 0.62 7.49
C VAL A 100 6.81 1.42 7.99
N SER A 101 6.58 2.51 8.72
CA SER A 101 7.64 3.32 9.34
C SER A 101 7.02 4.29 10.36
N HIS A 102 7.83 4.88 11.23
CA HIS A 102 7.39 5.93 12.14
C HIS A 102 6.77 7.12 11.40
N GLY A 103 7.39 7.58 10.30
CA GLY A 103 6.84 8.66 9.49
C GLY A 103 5.50 8.32 8.79
N ALA A 104 5.25 7.05 8.50
CA ALA A 104 3.92 6.60 8.04
C ALA A 104 2.89 6.69 9.17
N GLY A 105 3.27 6.33 10.39
CA GLY A 105 2.43 6.46 11.58
C GLY A 105 2.07 7.92 11.90
N GLU A 106 3.04 8.82 11.85
CA GLU A 106 2.81 10.26 12.03
C GLU A 106 1.85 10.81 10.97
N ASN A 107 2.01 10.40 9.70
CA ASN A 107 1.08 10.78 8.64
C ASN A 107 -0.33 10.20 8.87
N LEU A 108 -0.44 8.95 9.33
CA LEU A 108 -1.72 8.35 9.69
C LEU A 108 -2.40 9.14 10.82
N ARG A 109 -1.65 9.59 11.83
CA ARG A 109 -2.16 10.48 12.88
C ARG A 109 -2.64 11.82 12.31
N SER A 110 -1.87 12.41 11.39
CA SER A 110 -2.21 13.73 10.81
C SER A 110 -3.50 13.73 10.00
N ILE A 111 -3.92 12.58 9.47
CA ILE A 111 -5.20 12.44 8.75
C ILE A 111 -6.39 12.08 9.65
N GLY A 112 -6.17 12.04 10.98
CA GLY A 112 -7.25 11.89 11.97
C GLY A 112 -7.37 10.53 12.65
N TYR A 113 -6.46 9.59 12.40
CA TYR A 113 -6.46 8.30 13.11
C TYR A 113 -6.03 8.49 14.57
N GLN A 114 -6.82 7.94 15.52
CA GLN A 114 -6.60 8.09 16.95
C GLN A 114 -6.27 6.76 17.67
N GLY A 115 -6.41 5.61 16.98
CA GLY A 115 -6.15 4.30 17.53
C GLY A 115 -4.65 3.98 17.70
N ASP A 116 -4.30 2.87 18.32
CA ASP A 116 -2.92 2.40 18.39
C ASP A 116 -2.46 1.78 17.07
N TYR A 117 -1.15 1.76 16.82
CA TYR A 117 -0.56 1.10 15.68
C TYR A 117 0.80 0.47 16.02
N HIS A 118 1.18 -0.55 15.27
CA HIS A 118 2.50 -1.16 15.33
C HIS A 118 3.35 -0.77 14.13
N VAL A 119 4.64 -0.49 14.35
CA VAL A 119 5.58 -0.28 13.25
C VAL A 119 6.06 -1.63 12.76
N MET A 120 5.64 -1.99 11.55
CA MET A 120 6.00 -3.22 10.84
C MET A 120 6.69 -2.84 9.54
N GLU A 121 8.01 -2.76 9.57
CA GLU A 121 8.81 -2.37 8.41
C GLU A 121 8.65 -3.37 7.26
N ASN A 122 8.70 -2.86 6.02
CA ASN A 122 8.70 -3.72 4.85
C ASN A 122 9.96 -4.58 4.82
N GLY A 123 9.79 -5.86 4.57
CA GLY A 123 10.88 -6.80 4.37
C GLY A 123 11.18 -7.05 2.89
N VAL A 124 12.35 -7.56 2.63
CA VAL A 124 12.78 -8.02 1.30
C VAL A 124 13.67 -9.24 1.45
N ASP A 125 13.45 -10.22 0.60
CA ASP A 125 14.29 -11.41 0.52
C ASP A 125 15.55 -11.08 -0.31
N MET A 126 16.57 -10.55 0.35
CA MET A 126 17.87 -10.32 -0.27
C MET A 126 18.94 -11.20 0.40
N PRO A 127 19.83 -11.82 -0.38
CA PRO A 127 20.97 -12.52 0.20
C PRO A 127 21.80 -11.55 1.04
N ARG A 128 22.20 -12.01 2.23
CA ARG A 128 23.11 -11.24 3.08
C ARG A 128 24.54 -11.42 2.57
N GLY A 129 25.26 -10.31 2.49
CA GLY A 129 26.66 -10.29 2.11
C GLY A 129 26.91 -9.67 0.73
N ARG A 130 28.18 -9.71 0.31
CA ARG A 130 28.59 -9.21 -1.00
C ARG A 130 28.31 -10.27 -2.06
N VAL A 131 27.73 -9.85 -3.17
CA VAL A 131 27.51 -10.67 -4.35
C VAL A 131 28.86 -11.06 -4.96
N SER A 132 28.97 -12.25 -5.54
CA SER A 132 30.24 -12.70 -6.17
C SER A 132 30.59 -11.84 -7.38
N GLU A 133 31.89 -11.72 -7.67
CA GLU A 133 32.35 -10.97 -8.86
C GLU A 133 31.81 -11.59 -10.17
N ALA A 134 31.60 -12.90 -10.20
CA ALA A 134 30.99 -13.59 -11.34
C ALA A 134 29.51 -13.18 -11.54
N ASP A 135 28.73 -13.07 -10.45
CA ASP A 135 27.34 -12.62 -10.53
C ASP A 135 27.26 -11.14 -10.92
N ILE A 136 28.18 -10.32 -10.43
CA ILE A 136 28.26 -8.90 -10.82
C ILE A 136 28.56 -8.81 -12.34
N ALA A 137 29.56 -9.55 -12.82
CA ALA A 137 29.90 -9.57 -14.23
C ALA A 137 28.73 -10.04 -15.11
N ALA A 138 28.02 -11.08 -14.67
CA ALA A 138 26.83 -11.58 -15.36
C ALA A 138 25.70 -10.55 -15.40
N ALA A 139 25.45 -9.85 -14.29
CA ALA A 139 24.38 -8.84 -14.19
C ALA A 139 24.70 -7.56 -14.98
N THR A 140 25.97 -7.27 -15.25
CA THR A 140 26.41 -6.07 -15.97
C THR A 140 26.72 -6.29 -17.45
N VAL A 141 26.52 -7.51 -17.96
CA VAL A 141 26.67 -7.81 -19.38
C VAL A 141 25.80 -6.87 -20.23
N GLY A 142 26.43 -6.17 -21.17
CA GLY A 142 25.76 -5.23 -22.08
C GLY A 142 25.57 -3.81 -21.53
N TYR A 143 26.07 -3.54 -20.32
CA TYR A 143 26.17 -2.18 -19.79
C TYR A 143 27.60 -1.67 -19.92
N ASP A 144 27.77 -0.51 -20.55
CA ASP A 144 29.06 0.20 -20.57
C ASP A 144 29.20 1.01 -19.29
N LEU A 145 29.72 0.36 -18.23
CA LEU A 145 29.93 1.00 -16.93
C LEU A 145 31.36 1.57 -16.91
N PRO A 146 31.51 2.90 -16.78
CA PRO A 146 32.83 3.54 -16.78
C PRO A 146 33.61 3.12 -15.53
N GLU A 147 34.91 2.83 -15.72
CA GLU A 147 35.81 2.47 -14.63
C GLU A 147 36.17 3.70 -13.78
N GLY A 148 36.34 3.48 -12.47
CA GLY A 148 36.84 4.50 -11.54
C GLY A 148 35.87 5.63 -11.20
N VAL A 149 34.62 5.55 -11.62
CA VAL A 149 33.57 6.53 -11.26
C VAL A 149 32.46 5.88 -10.43
N PRO A 150 31.84 6.64 -9.51
CA PRO A 150 30.68 6.14 -8.79
C PRO A 150 29.50 5.86 -9.72
N VAL A 151 28.88 4.70 -9.58
CA VAL A 151 27.67 4.34 -10.31
C VAL A 151 26.47 4.39 -9.34
N PHE A 152 25.45 5.17 -9.70
CA PHE A 152 24.22 5.29 -8.92
C PHE A 152 23.10 4.52 -9.61
N LEU A 153 22.49 3.57 -8.90
CA LEU A 153 21.35 2.81 -9.36
C LEU A 153 20.07 3.38 -8.76
N PHE A 154 19.13 3.78 -9.60
CA PHE A 154 17.77 4.12 -9.19
C PHE A 154 16.83 2.97 -9.53
N VAL A 155 16.10 2.46 -8.52
CA VAL A 155 15.06 1.45 -8.67
C VAL A 155 13.73 2.02 -8.20
N GLY A 156 12.73 2.11 -9.07
CA GLY A 156 11.42 2.63 -8.71
C GLY A 156 10.57 3.03 -9.92
N ARG A 157 9.34 3.47 -9.63
CA ARG A 157 8.47 4.03 -10.68
C ARG A 157 9.01 5.39 -11.12
N MET A 158 9.03 5.64 -12.45
CA MET A 158 9.45 6.91 -13.04
C MET A 158 8.37 7.99 -12.83
N MET A 159 8.22 8.44 -11.61
CA MET A 159 7.23 9.44 -11.19
C MET A 159 7.94 10.72 -10.74
N TRP A 160 7.33 11.87 -11.02
CA TRP A 160 7.90 13.18 -10.71
C TRP A 160 8.30 13.35 -9.23
N TYR A 161 7.51 12.79 -8.29
CA TYR A 161 7.76 12.88 -6.85
C TYR A 161 8.92 12.00 -6.36
N LYS A 162 9.48 11.15 -7.22
CA LYS A 162 10.67 10.34 -6.92
C LYS A 162 11.99 11.12 -7.11
N GLY A 163 11.91 12.37 -7.53
CA GLY A 163 13.05 13.27 -7.55
C GLY A 163 14.09 13.00 -8.63
N LEU A 164 13.79 12.19 -9.67
CA LEU A 164 14.73 11.87 -10.77
C LEU A 164 15.26 13.10 -11.53
N ARG A 165 14.63 14.26 -11.41
CA ARG A 165 15.11 15.51 -11.99
C ARG A 165 16.16 16.21 -11.13
N ILE A 166 16.39 15.72 -9.91
CA ILE A 166 17.33 16.29 -8.93
C ILE A 166 18.65 15.53 -8.96
N ILE A 167 18.62 14.29 -9.44
CA ILE A 167 19.78 13.41 -9.64
C ILE A 167 20.35 13.66 -11.02
#